data_d95f9e4364da6084dd64e931f424c9cb
#
_entry.id   d95f9e4364da6084dd64e931f424c9cb
#
_cell.length_a   1.000
_cell.length_b   1.000
_cell.length_c   1.000
_cell.angle_alpha   90.00
_cell.angle_beta   90.00
_cell.angle_gamma   90.00
#
_symmetry.space_group_name_H-M   'P 1'
#
loop_
_entity.id
_entity.type
_entity.pdbx_description
1 polymer ?
#
loop_
_entity_poly.entity_id
_entity_poly.type
_entity_poly.pdbx_seq_one_letter_code
_entity_poly.pdbx_strand_id
1 'polypeptide(L)'
;MSDTSATDIELPRAYGTPPIKAELRRAPEDFRVDEILGYDADGEGEHALLWVEKRGANTDWVAKELARFAGVPPLNVGYAGLKDRHAVTRQAFTVQLPGKADPDWSAFPHEDVKVLAATRHKRKLKRGALRGNRFVLVLRDVSGDKARAEEVLHAIATRGVPNYFGEQRFGREGGNIAQARAMFAGRRVDRDKRSILLSAARSHIFNSVLAARVERDVWDKPLEGEIWSLAGSRSWFGPETFDETLAARLAQGDIHPSGPLWGDGEPPTTAEAGDLERNVAAANGNLVEGLAKAGMEQERRPLRLRPKDTRWRWLEEETLELAFELPAGAYATVVARELIG
;
A
#
# COMPACT_ATOMS: atom_id res chain seq x y z
N MET A 1 -17.02 33.62 -13.01
CA MET A 1 -15.79 32.77 -13.18
C MET A 1 -16.10 31.48 -12.47
N SER A 2 -16.37 30.44 -13.23
CA SER A 2 -16.87 29.17 -12.76
C SER A 2 -15.78 28.48 -11.95
N ASP A 3 -16.11 28.25 -10.70
CA ASP A 3 -15.35 27.41 -9.76
C ASP A 3 -15.35 25.98 -10.31
N THR A 4 -14.22 25.58 -10.88
CA THR A 4 -14.03 24.21 -11.35
C THR A 4 -13.88 23.37 -10.10
N SER A 5 -14.99 22.74 -9.66
CA SER A 5 -14.99 21.70 -8.65
C SER A 5 -13.81 20.76 -8.88
N ALA A 6 -13.07 20.46 -7.81
CA ALA A 6 -12.01 19.46 -7.82
C ALA A 6 -12.63 18.12 -8.21
N THR A 7 -12.70 17.87 -9.51
CA THR A 7 -13.09 16.60 -10.09
C THR A 7 -12.08 15.55 -9.64
N ASP A 8 -12.58 14.45 -9.11
CA ASP A 8 -11.83 13.22 -8.95
C ASP A 8 -11.07 12.97 -10.25
N ILE A 9 -9.74 13.02 -10.20
CA ILE A 9 -8.93 12.61 -11.34
C ILE A 9 -9.14 11.12 -11.46
N GLU A 10 -9.94 10.70 -12.42
CA GLU A 10 -10.05 9.28 -12.75
C GLU A 10 -8.67 8.83 -13.20
N LEU A 11 -7.97 8.09 -12.33
CA LEU A 11 -6.61 7.66 -12.59
C LEU A 11 -6.61 6.66 -13.76
N PRO A 12 -5.82 6.87 -14.82
CA PRO A 12 -5.78 5.96 -15.97
C PRO A 12 -5.37 4.56 -15.54
N ARG A 13 -5.83 3.56 -16.30
CA ARG A 13 -5.56 2.14 -16.06
C ARG A 13 -4.54 1.63 -17.07
N ALA A 14 -3.62 0.78 -16.59
CA ALA A 14 -2.54 0.27 -17.45
C ALA A 14 -3.04 -0.71 -18.53
N TYR A 15 -4.17 -1.35 -18.30
CA TYR A 15 -4.70 -2.39 -19.19
C TYR A 15 -6.00 -1.99 -19.87
N GLY A 16 -6.32 -0.68 -19.87
CA GLY A 16 -7.50 -0.11 -20.50
C GLY A 16 -8.78 -0.29 -19.69
N THR A 17 -9.92 -0.36 -20.38
CA THR A 17 -11.22 -0.54 -19.73
C THR A 17 -11.26 -1.85 -18.97
N PRO A 18 -11.70 -1.87 -17.70
CA PRO A 18 -11.82 -3.09 -16.92
C PRO A 18 -12.69 -4.13 -17.62
N PRO A 19 -12.21 -5.37 -17.73
CA PRO A 19 -12.91 -6.41 -18.50
C PRO A 19 -14.17 -6.93 -17.81
N ILE A 20 -14.25 -6.82 -16.48
CA ILE A 20 -15.35 -7.37 -15.71
C ILE A 20 -15.93 -6.35 -14.72
N LYS A 21 -17.17 -6.60 -14.31
CA LYS A 21 -17.80 -6.05 -13.11
C LYS A 21 -17.87 -7.14 -12.07
N ALA A 22 -17.68 -6.80 -10.81
CA ALA A 22 -17.76 -7.74 -9.71
C ALA A 22 -18.00 -7.02 -8.39
N GLU A 23 -18.58 -7.70 -7.43
CA GLU A 23 -18.67 -7.24 -6.06
C GLU A 23 -17.43 -7.70 -5.27
N LEU A 24 -16.71 -6.74 -4.70
CA LEU A 24 -15.58 -6.98 -3.80
C LEU A 24 -16.02 -6.74 -2.34
N ARG A 25 -15.68 -7.68 -1.43
CA ARG A 25 -15.98 -7.56 0.02
C ARG A 25 -17.49 -7.63 0.35
N ARG A 26 -18.23 -8.52 -0.27
CA ARG A 26 -19.62 -8.84 0.14
C ARG A 26 -19.66 -9.35 1.59
N ALA A 27 -18.66 -10.14 1.96
CA ALA A 27 -18.45 -10.62 3.31
C ALA A 27 -16.97 -10.42 3.71
N PRO A 28 -16.64 -10.37 5.03
CA PRO A 28 -15.24 -10.29 5.47
C PRO A 28 -14.35 -11.40 4.91
N GLU A 29 -14.90 -12.58 4.68
CA GLU A 29 -14.23 -13.76 4.12
C GLU A 29 -13.78 -13.56 2.66
N ASP A 30 -14.42 -12.64 1.94
CA ASP A 30 -14.07 -12.31 0.55
C ASP A 30 -12.81 -11.44 0.47
N PHE A 31 -12.29 -10.96 1.61
CA PHE A 31 -11.08 -10.17 1.68
C PHE A 31 -10.19 -10.68 2.82
N ARG A 32 -9.28 -11.58 2.50
CA ARG A 32 -8.35 -12.14 3.48
C ARG A 32 -6.98 -11.50 3.35
N VAL A 33 -6.34 -11.23 4.51
CA VAL A 33 -5.01 -10.62 4.57
C VAL A 33 -4.17 -11.35 5.60
N ASP A 34 -3.11 -12.01 5.14
CA ASP A 34 -2.12 -12.64 6.01
C ASP A 34 -0.84 -11.79 6.03
N GLU A 35 -0.43 -11.34 7.21
CA GLU A 35 0.79 -10.57 7.40
C GLU A 35 2.04 -11.45 7.21
N ILE A 36 3.04 -10.91 6.55
CA ILE A 36 4.33 -11.56 6.33
C ILE A 36 5.39 -10.76 7.09
N LEU A 37 5.92 -11.29 8.19
CA LEU A 37 6.95 -10.62 8.99
C LEU A 37 8.30 -10.55 8.27
N GLY A 38 8.69 -11.61 7.57
CA GLY A 38 9.99 -11.71 6.90
C GLY A 38 11.12 -12.21 7.80
N TYR A 39 10.79 -12.64 9.00
CA TYR A 39 11.68 -13.29 9.96
C TYR A 39 10.86 -14.25 10.85
N ASP A 40 11.54 -15.21 11.45
CA ASP A 40 10.96 -16.17 12.36
C ASP A 40 11.01 -15.67 13.82
N ALA A 41 10.20 -16.28 14.69
CA ALA A 41 10.25 -16.02 16.11
C ALA A 41 11.55 -16.58 16.72
N ASP A 42 12.09 -15.90 17.74
CA ASP A 42 13.34 -16.34 18.40
C ASP A 42 13.16 -17.64 19.21
N GLY A 43 11.94 -18.02 19.59
CA GLY A 43 11.64 -19.15 20.47
C GLY A 43 11.86 -18.86 21.96
N GLU A 44 12.49 -17.74 22.29
CA GLU A 44 12.81 -17.30 23.64
C GLU A 44 12.64 -15.78 23.80
N GLY A 45 12.64 -15.26 25.02
CA GLY A 45 12.56 -13.83 25.30
C GLY A 45 11.35 -13.44 26.14
N GLU A 46 11.21 -12.14 26.40
CA GLU A 46 10.18 -11.58 27.29
C GLU A 46 8.83 -11.35 26.59
N HIS A 47 8.76 -11.44 25.28
CA HIS A 47 7.53 -11.19 24.54
C HIS A 47 6.90 -12.50 24.08
N ALA A 48 5.60 -12.66 24.31
CA ALA A 48 4.82 -13.63 23.57
C ALA A 48 4.54 -13.07 22.16
N LEU A 49 5.00 -13.72 21.12
CA LEU A 49 4.63 -13.45 19.72
C LEU A 49 3.42 -14.31 19.38
N LEU A 50 2.31 -13.64 19.12
CA LEU A 50 1.02 -14.26 18.85
C LEU A 50 0.67 -14.09 17.39
N TRP A 51 0.28 -15.15 16.71
CA TRP A 51 -0.44 -15.08 15.44
C TRP A 51 -1.93 -15.04 15.72
N VAL A 52 -2.58 -13.96 15.33
CA VAL A 52 -3.98 -13.71 15.65
C VAL A 52 -4.78 -13.56 14.37
N GLU A 53 -5.83 -14.38 14.21
CA GLU A 53 -6.87 -14.17 13.22
C GLU A 53 -7.97 -13.31 13.82
N LYS A 54 -8.40 -12.30 13.10
CA LYS A 54 -9.54 -11.47 13.47
C LYS A 54 -10.50 -11.29 12.29
N ARG A 55 -11.77 -11.21 12.60
CA ARG A 55 -12.89 -10.99 11.68
C ARG A 55 -13.66 -9.74 12.14
N GLY A 56 -13.85 -8.77 11.28
CA GLY A 56 -14.68 -7.60 11.60
C GLY A 56 -14.14 -6.67 12.71
N ALA A 57 -12.93 -6.88 13.22
CA ALA A 57 -12.38 -6.20 14.38
C ALA A 57 -11.23 -5.23 14.03
N ASN A 58 -11.09 -4.13 14.79
CA ASN A 58 -9.98 -3.20 14.66
C ASN A 58 -8.71 -3.74 15.33
N THR A 59 -7.53 -3.53 14.71
CA THR A 59 -6.23 -3.96 15.26
C THR A 59 -5.95 -3.34 16.64
N ASP A 60 -6.23 -2.04 16.83
CA ASP A 60 -6.00 -1.36 18.11
C ASP A 60 -6.90 -1.91 19.23
N TRP A 61 -8.13 -2.28 18.91
CA TRP A 61 -9.04 -2.91 19.84
C TRP A 61 -8.53 -4.30 20.25
N VAL A 62 -8.14 -5.13 19.29
CA VAL A 62 -7.55 -6.46 19.55
C VAL A 62 -6.32 -6.34 20.46
N ALA A 63 -5.43 -5.37 20.19
CA ALA A 63 -4.26 -5.12 21.03
C ALA A 63 -4.63 -4.82 22.48
N LYS A 64 -5.69 -4.02 22.72
CA LYS A 64 -6.19 -3.73 24.08
C LYS A 64 -6.78 -4.95 24.75
N GLU A 65 -7.53 -5.79 24.02
CA GLU A 65 -8.10 -7.03 24.58
C GLU A 65 -6.99 -8.04 24.93
N LEU A 66 -5.98 -8.21 24.08
CA LEU A 66 -4.80 -9.04 24.40
C LEU A 66 -4.06 -8.55 25.63
N ALA A 67 -3.90 -7.23 25.79
CA ALA A 67 -3.29 -6.63 26.98
C ALA A 67 -4.10 -6.94 28.24
N ARG A 68 -5.42 -6.77 28.17
CA ARG A 68 -6.35 -7.06 29.30
C ARG A 68 -6.30 -8.53 29.68
N PHE A 69 -6.35 -9.43 28.70
CA PHE A 69 -6.31 -10.87 28.94
C PHE A 69 -4.98 -11.31 29.58
N ALA A 70 -3.86 -10.72 29.16
CA ALA A 70 -2.54 -11.00 29.71
C ALA A 70 -2.24 -10.28 31.04
N GLY A 71 -3.14 -9.41 31.53
CA GLY A 71 -2.92 -8.62 32.74
C GLY A 71 -1.72 -7.66 32.63
N VAL A 72 -1.56 -7.00 31.47
CA VAL A 72 -0.49 -6.02 31.20
C VAL A 72 -1.06 -4.71 30.65
N PRO A 73 -0.32 -3.60 30.78
CA PRO A 73 -0.71 -2.33 30.16
C PRO A 73 -0.80 -2.44 28.62
N PRO A 74 -1.71 -1.72 27.95
CA PRO A 74 -1.81 -1.72 26.48
C PRO A 74 -0.50 -1.33 25.77
N LEU A 75 0.32 -0.50 26.41
CA LEU A 75 1.65 -0.13 25.89
C LEU A 75 2.57 -1.34 25.72
N ASN A 76 2.38 -2.43 26.45
CA ASN A 76 3.18 -3.65 26.35
C ASN A 76 2.81 -4.51 25.13
N VAL A 77 1.74 -4.16 24.42
CA VAL A 77 1.37 -4.85 23.18
C VAL A 77 1.94 -4.10 21.99
N GLY A 78 2.57 -4.85 21.07
CA GLY A 78 3.13 -4.34 19.81
C GLY A 78 2.51 -5.05 18.62
N TYR A 79 2.46 -4.36 17.48
CA TYR A 79 2.04 -4.91 16.19
C TYR A 79 2.65 -4.09 15.04
N ALA A 80 2.82 -4.73 13.87
CA ALA A 80 3.57 -4.14 12.76
C ALA A 80 2.75 -3.15 11.93
N GLY A 81 1.43 -3.35 11.82
CA GLY A 81 0.56 -2.50 11.01
C GLY A 81 -0.91 -2.61 11.39
N LEU A 82 -1.71 -1.66 10.92
CA LEU A 82 -3.17 -1.76 10.98
C LEU A 82 -3.64 -2.68 9.87
N LYS A 83 -4.65 -3.49 10.16
CA LYS A 83 -5.35 -4.32 9.17
C LYS A 83 -6.80 -3.87 9.06
N ASP A 84 -7.36 -4.03 7.87
CA ASP A 84 -8.73 -3.65 7.57
C ASP A 84 -9.70 -4.33 8.57
N ARG A 85 -10.70 -3.56 8.98
CA ARG A 85 -11.78 -4.06 9.82
C ARG A 85 -12.73 -4.98 9.03
N HIS A 86 -13.04 -4.60 7.80
CA HIS A 86 -13.98 -5.34 6.94
C HIS A 86 -13.27 -6.46 6.17
N ALA A 87 -12.54 -7.32 6.91
CA ALA A 87 -11.74 -8.40 6.37
C ALA A 87 -11.53 -9.50 7.41
N VAL A 88 -11.16 -10.68 6.96
CA VAL A 88 -10.51 -11.70 7.81
C VAL A 88 -9.00 -11.48 7.69
N THR A 89 -8.35 -11.22 8.80
CA THR A 89 -6.92 -10.92 8.76
C THR A 89 -6.14 -11.74 9.78
N ARG A 90 -4.97 -12.24 9.37
CA ARG A 90 -3.99 -12.87 10.24
C ARG A 90 -2.79 -11.98 10.38
N GLN A 91 -2.48 -11.57 11.60
CA GLN A 91 -1.36 -10.69 11.89
C GLN A 91 -0.66 -11.05 13.19
N ALA A 92 0.58 -10.61 13.30
CA ALA A 92 1.37 -10.81 14.50
C ALA A 92 1.15 -9.70 15.53
N PHE A 93 1.09 -10.11 16.79
CA PHE A 93 1.15 -9.23 17.94
C PHE A 93 2.26 -9.70 18.87
N THR A 94 2.91 -8.79 19.56
CA THR A 94 3.77 -9.13 20.69
C THR A 94 3.17 -8.62 21.98
N VAL A 95 3.18 -9.44 23.04
CA VAL A 95 2.76 -9.06 24.37
C VAL A 95 3.95 -9.22 25.31
N GLN A 96 4.42 -8.13 25.92
CA GLN A 96 5.56 -8.17 26.84
C GLN A 96 5.13 -8.74 28.19
N LEU A 97 5.79 -9.83 28.61
CA LEU A 97 5.51 -10.61 29.82
C LEU A 97 6.79 -10.82 30.64
N PRO A 98 7.40 -9.75 31.21
CA PRO A 98 8.66 -9.86 31.93
C PRO A 98 8.49 -10.73 33.16
N GLY A 99 9.25 -11.83 33.25
CA GLY A 99 9.22 -12.77 34.37
C GLY A 99 7.90 -13.54 34.55
N LYS A 100 6.96 -13.44 33.61
CA LYS A 100 5.66 -14.13 33.65
C LYS A 100 5.60 -15.28 32.66
N ALA A 101 4.89 -16.34 33.04
CA ALA A 101 4.47 -17.37 32.11
C ALA A 101 3.40 -16.85 31.14
N ASP A 102 3.27 -17.49 29.98
CA ASP A 102 2.17 -17.21 29.07
C ASP A 102 0.83 -17.59 29.72
N PRO A 103 -0.21 -16.77 29.58
CA PRO A 103 -1.56 -17.21 29.84
C PRO A 103 -1.96 -18.28 28.82
N ASP A 104 -3.02 -19.01 29.11
CA ASP A 104 -3.59 -19.92 28.10
C ASP A 104 -4.24 -19.11 26.98
N TRP A 105 -3.48 -18.84 25.91
CA TRP A 105 -3.92 -18.07 24.78
C TRP A 105 -5.08 -18.74 24.02
N SER A 106 -5.29 -20.05 24.16
CA SER A 106 -6.42 -20.76 23.56
C SER A 106 -7.76 -20.41 24.21
N ALA A 107 -7.72 -19.94 25.45
CA ALA A 107 -8.89 -19.47 26.20
C ALA A 107 -9.24 -18.00 25.95
N PHE A 108 -8.64 -17.34 24.94
CA PHE A 108 -8.94 -15.93 24.63
C PHE A 108 -10.44 -15.75 24.32
N PRO A 109 -11.17 -14.88 25.04
CA PRO A 109 -12.63 -14.95 25.17
C PRO A 109 -13.40 -14.17 24.09
N HIS A 110 -12.96 -14.20 22.83
CA HIS A 110 -13.64 -13.47 21.74
C HIS A 110 -13.92 -14.38 20.56
N GLU A 111 -15.16 -14.44 20.13
CA GLU A 111 -15.60 -15.28 19.02
C GLU A 111 -14.96 -14.89 17.68
N ASP A 112 -14.86 -13.58 17.40
CA ASP A 112 -14.30 -13.02 16.18
C ASP A 112 -12.78 -12.85 16.20
N VAL A 113 -12.10 -13.29 17.27
CA VAL A 113 -10.64 -13.16 17.40
C VAL A 113 -10.07 -14.45 17.96
N LYS A 114 -9.19 -15.09 17.18
CA LYS A 114 -8.55 -16.37 17.57
C LYS A 114 -7.05 -16.21 17.63
N VAL A 115 -6.44 -16.64 18.72
CA VAL A 115 -4.99 -16.81 18.79
C VAL A 115 -4.65 -18.16 18.16
N LEU A 116 -4.02 -18.13 16.99
CA LEU A 116 -3.70 -19.34 16.20
C LEU A 116 -2.43 -20.02 16.67
N ALA A 117 -1.44 -19.23 17.12
CA ALA A 117 -0.17 -19.71 17.63
C ALA A 117 0.44 -18.68 18.59
N ALA A 118 1.22 -19.17 19.53
CA ALA A 118 2.00 -18.37 20.46
C ALA A 118 3.40 -18.96 20.57
N THR A 119 4.42 -18.08 20.57
CA THR A 119 5.82 -18.45 20.81
C THR A 119 6.54 -17.30 21.49
N ARG A 120 7.74 -17.51 22.01
CA ARG A 120 8.53 -16.44 22.62
C ARG A 120 9.36 -15.68 21.58
N HIS A 121 9.58 -14.39 21.86
CA HIS A 121 10.35 -13.49 21.01
C HIS A 121 11.10 -12.46 21.87
N LYS A 122 12.28 -12.04 21.40
CA LYS A 122 13.15 -11.13 22.17
C LYS A 122 12.71 -9.68 22.12
N ARG A 123 11.97 -9.28 21.08
CA ARG A 123 11.70 -7.86 20.81
C ARG A 123 10.21 -7.58 20.60
N LYS A 124 9.81 -6.39 21.01
CA LYS A 124 8.48 -5.86 20.71
C LYS A 124 8.36 -5.54 19.23
N LEU A 125 7.27 -5.98 18.57
CA LEU A 125 6.92 -5.54 17.22
C LEU A 125 6.70 -4.04 17.17
N LYS A 126 7.37 -3.40 16.23
CA LYS A 126 7.23 -1.96 15.95
C LYS A 126 6.44 -1.74 14.66
N ARG A 127 5.80 -0.59 14.55
CA ARG A 127 5.14 -0.17 13.30
C ARG A 127 6.11 -0.25 12.13
N GLY A 128 5.67 -0.87 11.03
CA GLY A 128 6.47 -1.09 9.83
C GLY A 128 7.36 -2.34 9.85
N ALA A 129 7.39 -3.10 10.95
CA ALA A 129 8.20 -4.32 11.08
C ALA A 129 7.55 -5.53 10.38
N LEU A 130 7.12 -5.35 9.12
CA LEU A 130 6.60 -6.43 8.27
C LEU A 130 7.22 -6.32 6.88
N ARG A 131 7.43 -7.45 6.22
CA ARG A 131 7.90 -7.52 4.83
C ARG A 131 6.77 -7.20 3.85
N GLY A 132 5.56 -7.66 4.14
CA GLY A 132 4.42 -7.51 3.26
C GLY A 132 3.16 -8.17 3.78
N ASN A 133 2.20 -8.34 2.87
CA ASN A 133 0.95 -9.04 3.14
C ASN A 133 0.60 -9.94 1.97
N ARG A 134 0.07 -11.12 2.26
CA ARG A 134 -0.60 -11.98 1.30
C ARG A 134 -2.08 -11.65 1.32
N PHE A 135 -2.65 -11.47 0.15
CA PHE A 135 -4.07 -11.21 -0.05
C PHE A 135 -4.73 -12.38 -0.75
N VAL A 136 -5.95 -12.67 -0.34
CA VAL A 136 -6.88 -13.54 -1.09
C VAL A 136 -8.19 -12.78 -1.21
N LEU A 137 -8.55 -12.45 -2.43
CA LEU A 137 -9.76 -11.71 -2.78
C LEU A 137 -10.73 -12.65 -3.47
N VAL A 138 -11.98 -12.64 -3.05
CA VAL A 138 -13.07 -13.34 -3.75
C VAL A 138 -13.96 -12.28 -4.39
N LEU A 139 -13.99 -12.27 -5.70
CA LEU A 139 -14.82 -11.42 -6.52
C LEU A 139 -16.10 -12.17 -6.84
N ARG A 140 -17.26 -11.60 -6.47
CA ARG A 140 -18.57 -12.22 -6.65
C ARG A 140 -19.37 -11.50 -7.71
N ASP A 141 -20.39 -12.20 -8.24
CA ASP A 141 -21.28 -11.71 -9.31
C ASP A 141 -20.49 -11.17 -10.50
N VAL A 142 -19.47 -11.94 -10.87
CA VAL A 142 -18.57 -11.57 -11.97
C VAL A 142 -19.32 -11.63 -13.29
N SER A 143 -19.38 -10.51 -13.97
CA SER A 143 -19.96 -10.37 -15.31
C SER A 143 -19.01 -9.61 -16.24
N GLY A 144 -19.11 -9.86 -17.55
CA GLY A 144 -18.26 -9.21 -18.55
C GLY A 144 -17.40 -10.20 -19.34
N ASP A 145 -16.27 -9.72 -19.85
CA ASP A 145 -15.37 -10.48 -20.72
C ASP A 145 -14.33 -11.25 -19.90
N LYS A 146 -14.62 -12.52 -19.61
CA LYS A 146 -13.73 -13.41 -18.84
C LYS A 146 -12.42 -13.71 -19.59
N ALA A 147 -12.47 -13.82 -20.93
CA ALA A 147 -11.25 -14.08 -21.71
C ALA A 147 -10.29 -12.89 -21.59
N ARG A 148 -10.81 -11.69 -21.71
CA ARG A 148 -10.04 -10.48 -21.49
C ARG A 148 -9.55 -10.35 -20.05
N ALA A 149 -10.34 -10.79 -19.06
CA ALA A 149 -9.91 -10.81 -17.65
C ALA A 149 -8.72 -11.75 -17.44
N GLU A 150 -8.68 -12.90 -18.07
CA GLU A 150 -7.53 -13.82 -18.04
C GLU A 150 -6.27 -13.16 -18.64
N GLU A 151 -6.38 -12.46 -19.77
CA GLU A 151 -5.26 -11.72 -20.36
C GLU A 151 -4.73 -10.65 -19.41
N VAL A 152 -5.61 -9.88 -18.77
CA VAL A 152 -5.24 -8.85 -17.80
C VAL A 152 -4.60 -9.47 -16.56
N LEU A 153 -5.10 -10.59 -16.05
CA LEU A 153 -4.50 -11.32 -14.92
C LEU A 153 -3.09 -11.81 -15.24
N HIS A 154 -2.86 -12.34 -16.45
CA HIS A 154 -1.53 -12.72 -16.91
C HIS A 154 -0.61 -11.49 -17.03
N ALA A 155 -1.11 -10.36 -17.52
CA ALA A 155 -0.35 -9.12 -17.59
C ALA A 155 0.00 -8.58 -16.20
N ILE A 156 -0.93 -8.61 -15.24
CA ILE A 156 -0.68 -8.26 -13.84
C ILE A 156 0.41 -9.15 -13.23
N ALA A 157 0.35 -10.45 -13.45
CA ALA A 157 1.34 -11.40 -12.90
C ALA A 157 2.76 -11.17 -13.46
N THR A 158 2.86 -10.75 -14.73
CA THR A 158 4.16 -10.57 -15.43
C THR A 158 4.69 -9.14 -15.35
N ARG A 159 3.88 -8.15 -15.69
CA ARG A 159 4.25 -6.74 -15.72
C ARG A 159 3.99 -6.02 -14.40
N GLY A 160 2.97 -6.43 -13.63
CA GLY A 160 2.52 -5.74 -12.43
C GLY A 160 1.40 -4.73 -12.71
N VAL A 161 1.27 -3.74 -11.83
CA VAL A 161 0.26 -2.68 -11.93
C VAL A 161 0.87 -1.31 -11.57
N PRO A 162 0.28 -0.19 -12.00
CA PRO A 162 0.65 1.14 -11.54
C PRO A 162 0.49 1.24 -10.01
N ASN A 163 1.51 1.72 -9.32
CA ASN A 163 1.58 1.74 -7.85
C ASN A 163 0.91 2.99 -7.26
N TYR A 164 -0.31 3.29 -7.67
CA TYR A 164 -1.06 4.44 -7.20
C TYR A 164 -1.29 4.42 -5.68
N PHE A 165 -1.34 5.58 -5.07
CA PHE A 165 -1.99 5.74 -3.78
C PHE A 165 -3.50 5.66 -3.97
N GLY A 166 -4.15 4.81 -3.17
CA GLY A 166 -5.61 4.64 -3.23
C GLY A 166 -6.39 5.83 -2.66
N GLU A 167 -7.68 5.88 -2.99
CA GLU A 167 -8.62 6.97 -2.63
C GLU A 167 -8.63 7.29 -1.13
N GLN A 168 -8.49 6.29 -0.27
CA GLN A 168 -8.43 6.48 1.19
C GLN A 168 -7.36 7.50 1.64
N ARG A 169 -6.28 7.68 0.83
CA ARG A 169 -5.24 8.66 1.09
C ARG A 169 -5.75 10.09 0.98
N PHE A 170 -6.72 10.30 0.12
CA PHE A 170 -7.23 11.64 -0.23
C PHE A 170 -8.45 12.04 0.59
N GLY A 171 -8.94 11.16 1.48
CA GLY A 171 -10.11 11.42 2.32
C GLY A 171 -11.42 11.28 1.53
N ARG A 172 -12.52 11.60 2.21
CA ARG A 172 -13.83 11.52 1.56
C ARG A 172 -13.88 12.49 0.38
N GLU A 173 -14.24 11.98 -0.81
CA GLU A 173 -14.37 12.78 -2.05
C GLU A 173 -13.10 13.62 -2.38
N GLY A 174 -11.89 13.07 -2.11
CA GLY A 174 -10.65 13.80 -2.40
C GLY A 174 -10.39 15.04 -1.52
N GLY A 175 -11.23 15.31 -0.52
CA GLY A 175 -11.26 16.55 0.25
C GLY A 175 -9.95 16.93 0.95
N ASN A 176 -9.01 15.99 1.14
CA ASN A 176 -7.70 16.29 1.73
C ASN A 176 -6.83 17.17 0.81
N ILE A 177 -6.99 17.09 -0.52
CA ILE A 177 -6.21 17.93 -1.45
C ILE A 177 -6.65 19.40 -1.36
N ALA A 178 -7.96 19.66 -1.40
CA ALA A 178 -8.50 21.01 -1.22
C ALA A 178 -8.09 21.59 0.14
N GLN A 179 -8.14 20.79 1.22
CA GLN A 179 -7.69 21.20 2.55
C GLN A 179 -6.18 21.45 2.61
N ALA A 180 -5.35 20.66 1.91
CA ALA A 180 -3.90 20.89 1.80
C ALA A 180 -3.62 22.24 1.11
N ARG A 181 -4.29 22.53 -0.01
CA ARG A 181 -4.19 23.82 -0.70
C ARG A 181 -4.56 24.98 0.23
N ALA A 182 -5.68 24.87 0.97
CA ALA A 182 -6.10 25.89 1.94
C ALA A 182 -5.09 26.04 3.10
N MET A 183 -4.52 24.95 3.60
CA MET A 183 -3.47 24.98 4.62
C MET A 183 -2.22 25.72 4.12
N PHE A 184 -1.77 25.43 2.91
CA PHE A 184 -0.63 26.13 2.31
C PHE A 184 -0.93 27.62 2.02
N ALA A 185 -2.19 27.97 1.80
CA ALA A 185 -2.65 29.36 1.71
C ALA A 185 -2.81 30.04 3.08
N GLY A 186 -2.42 29.39 4.19
CA GLY A 186 -2.39 30.01 5.54
C GLY A 186 -3.51 29.56 6.49
N ARG A 187 -4.42 28.66 6.08
CA ARG A 187 -5.44 28.10 6.99
C ARG A 187 -4.78 27.27 8.08
N ARG A 188 -5.08 27.57 9.33
CA ARG A 188 -4.55 26.80 10.48
C ARG A 188 -5.22 25.43 10.57
N VAL A 189 -4.41 24.41 10.85
CA VAL A 189 -4.83 23.03 11.11
C VAL A 189 -4.04 22.47 12.29
N ASP A 190 -4.61 21.49 13.01
CA ASP A 190 -3.87 20.80 14.06
C ASP A 190 -2.72 19.93 13.51
N ARG A 191 -1.84 19.48 14.40
CA ARG A 191 -0.63 18.74 14.02
C ARG A 191 -0.94 17.42 13.29
N ASP A 192 -1.93 16.67 13.76
CA ASP A 192 -2.27 15.37 13.19
C ASP A 192 -2.88 15.55 11.79
N LYS A 193 -3.79 16.49 11.66
CA LYS A 193 -4.38 16.86 10.37
C LYS A 193 -3.32 17.37 9.39
N ARG A 194 -2.37 18.20 9.87
CA ARG A 194 -1.27 18.67 9.04
C ARG A 194 -0.48 17.51 8.42
N SER A 195 -0.13 16.51 9.21
CA SER A 195 0.59 15.31 8.73
C SER A 195 -0.18 14.57 7.63
N ILE A 196 -1.49 14.41 7.81
CA ILE A 196 -2.37 13.77 6.81
C ILE A 196 -2.39 14.59 5.50
N LEU A 197 -2.52 15.90 5.59
CA LEU A 197 -2.60 16.78 4.43
C LEU A 197 -1.28 16.85 3.66
N LEU A 198 -0.14 16.90 4.33
CA LEU A 198 1.19 16.82 3.69
C LEU A 198 1.35 15.50 2.94
N SER A 199 0.97 14.39 3.57
CA SER A 199 1.02 13.07 2.93
C SER A 199 0.09 13.00 1.71
N ALA A 200 -1.13 13.55 1.78
CA ALA A 200 -2.07 13.58 0.66
C ALA A 200 -1.52 14.41 -0.50
N ALA A 201 -0.94 15.60 -0.23
CA ALA A 201 -0.34 16.45 -1.26
C ALA A 201 0.79 15.75 -2.00
N ARG A 202 1.72 15.09 -1.29
CA ARG A 202 2.80 14.29 -1.90
C ARG A 202 2.25 13.16 -2.76
N SER A 203 1.25 12.44 -2.24
CA SER A 203 0.61 11.33 -2.93
C SER A 203 -0.12 11.76 -4.20
N HIS A 204 -0.71 12.97 -4.20
CA HIS A 204 -1.36 13.53 -5.37
C HIS A 204 -0.37 13.82 -6.50
N ILE A 205 0.75 14.48 -6.19
CA ILE A 205 1.81 14.76 -7.19
C ILE A 205 2.36 13.45 -7.75
N PHE A 206 2.64 12.47 -6.89
CA PHE A 206 3.09 11.14 -7.31
C PHE A 206 2.08 10.46 -8.25
N ASN A 207 0.79 10.46 -7.88
CA ASN A 207 -0.25 9.87 -8.72
C ASN A 207 -0.39 10.60 -10.06
N SER A 208 -0.20 11.92 -10.10
CA SER A 208 -0.23 12.71 -11.34
C SER A 208 0.94 12.37 -12.28
N VAL A 209 2.15 12.18 -11.72
CA VAL A 209 3.32 11.70 -12.50
C VAL A 209 3.07 10.30 -13.05
N LEU A 210 2.56 9.40 -12.20
CA LEU A 210 2.26 8.03 -12.62
C LEU A 210 1.14 7.99 -13.67
N ALA A 211 0.10 8.81 -13.52
CA ALA A 211 -0.98 8.93 -14.50
C ALA A 211 -0.46 9.35 -15.88
N ALA A 212 0.37 10.40 -15.95
CA ALA A 212 0.99 10.84 -17.18
C ALA A 212 1.86 9.76 -17.85
N ARG A 213 2.49 8.89 -17.06
CA ARG A 213 3.23 7.73 -17.57
C ARG A 213 2.33 6.61 -18.07
N VAL A 214 1.21 6.34 -17.37
CA VAL A 214 0.23 5.33 -17.79
C VAL A 214 -0.43 5.72 -19.10
N GLU A 215 -0.84 6.99 -19.26
CA GLU A 215 -1.40 7.52 -20.52
C GLU A 215 -0.46 7.36 -21.71
N ARG A 216 0.86 7.40 -21.48
CA ARG A 216 1.90 7.21 -22.50
C ARG A 216 2.36 5.76 -22.64
N ASP A 217 1.79 4.81 -21.90
CA ASP A 217 2.23 3.39 -21.77
C ASP A 217 3.73 3.25 -21.44
N VAL A 218 4.26 4.11 -20.54
CA VAL A 218 5.66 4.08 -20.09
C VAL A 218 5.81 3.99 -18.56
N TRP A 219 4.76 3.58 -17.85
CA TRP A 219 4.75 3.50 -16.40
C TRP A 219 5.67 2.41 -15.83
N ASP A 220 5.93 1.36 -16.58
CA ASP A 220 6.82 0.23 -16.24
C ASP A 220 8.08 0.18 -17.11
N LYS A 221 8.27 1.14 -18.00
CA LYS A 221 9.39 1.25 -18.93
C LYS A 221 10.38 2.34 -18.48
N PRO A 222 11.67 2.20 -18.81
CA PRO A 222 12.65 3.25 -18.54
C PRO A 222 12.38 4.48 -19.42
N LEU A 223 12.62 5.66 -18.85
CA LEU A 223 12.78 6.91 -19.59
C LEU A 223 14.24 7.38 -19.47
N GLU A 224 14.70 8.21 -20.41
CA GLU A 224 16.00 8.84 -20.27
C GLU A 224 16.04 9.72 -19.01
N GLY A 225 17.13 9.60 -18.23
CA GLY A 225 17.27 10.32 -16.96
C GLY A 225 16.49 9.72 -15.78
N GLU A 226 16.15 8.45 -15.86
CA GLU A 226 15.37 7.70 -14.85
C GLU A 226 16.10 7.54 -13.52
N ILE A 227 15.33 7.60 -12.44
CA ILE A 227 15.77 7.20 -11.10
C ILE A 227 15.11 5.87 -10.73
N TRP A 228 15.93 4.92 -10.31
CA TRP A 228 15.55 3.54 -10.01
C TRP A 228 15.31 3.32 -8.53
N SER A 229 14.16 2.78 -8.15
CA SER A 229 13.92 2.26 -6.80
C SER A 229 14.34 0.79 -6.72
N LEU A 230 15.03 0.43 -5.64
CA LEU A 230 15.37 -0.97 -5.33
C LEU A 230 14.17 -1.68 -4.70
N ALA A 231 13.82 -2.85 -5.23
CA ALA A 231 12.71 -3.65 -4.72
C ALA A 231 12.91 -4.04 -3.25
N GLY A 232 11.84 -3.92 -2.45
CA GLY A 232 11.87 -4.27 -1.02
C GLY A 232 12.64 -3.30 -0.12
N SER A 233 13.07 -2.15 -0.64
CA SER A 233 13.86 -1.15 0.07
C SER A 233 13.29 0.25 -0.18
N ARG A 234 13.78 1.24 0.59
CA ARG A 234 13.54 2.66 0.32
C ARG A 234 14.66 3.32 -0.46
N SER A 235 15.69 2.55 -0.79
CA SER A 235 16.85 3.05 -1.51
C SER A 235 16.53 3.23 -2.99
N TRP A 236 17.18 4.21 -3.58
CA TRP A 236 17.12 4.54 -5.00
C TRP A 236 18.50 4.99 -5.50
N PHE A 237 18.70 4.95 -6.80
CA PHE A 237 19.94 5.34 -7.45
C PHE A 237 19.68 5.88 -8.86
N GLY A 238 20.69 6.47 -9.47
CA GLY A 238 20.65 7.09 -10.80
C GLY A 238 20.80 8.61 -10.74
N PRO A 239 20.62 9.32 -11.88
CA PRO A 239 20.33 8.74 -13.19
C PRO A 239 21.56 8.02 -13.79
N GLU A 240 21.31 6.92 -14.46
CA GLU A 240 22.34 6.14 -15.18
C GLU A 240 21.86 5.84 -16.60
N THR A 241 22.83 5.64 -17.51
CA THR A 241 22.51 5.17 -18.86
C THR A 241 21.89 3.79 -18.81
N PHE A 242 20.73 3.60 -19.42
CA PHE A 242 20.04 2.32 -19.46
C PHE A 242 20.80 1.34 -20.34
N ASP A 243 21.38 0.32 -19.74
CA ASP A 243 22.18 -0.74 -20.35
C ASP A 243 21.56 -2.14 -20.17
N GLU A 244 22.23 -3.17 -20.66
CA GLU A 244 21.79 -4.56 -20.54
C GLU A 244 21.68 -5.02 -19.08
N THR A 245 22.53 -4.52 -18.18
CA THR A 245 22.50 -4.84 -16.76
C THR A 245 21.25 -4.30 -16.10
N LEU A 246 20.91 -3.04 -16.35
CA LEU A 246 19.67 -2.42 -15.85
C LEU A 246 18.43 -3.08 -16.46
N ALA A 247 18.50 -3.46 -17.74
CA ALA A 247 17.42 -4.18 -18.42
C ALA A 247 17.15 -5.55 -17.76
N ALA A 248 18.19 -6.32 -17.45
CA ALA A 248 18.06 -7.59 -16.77
C ALA A 248 17.50 -7.42 -15.33
N ARG A 249 17.97 -6.44 -14.57
CA ARG A 249 17.46 -6.13 -13.23
C ARG A 249 16.00 -5.68 -13.25
N LEU A 250 15.61 -4.86 -14.22
CA LEU A 250 14.22 -4.42 -14.42
C LEU A 250 13.30 -5.59 -14.76
N ALA A 251 13.75 -6.49 -15.64
CA ALA A 251 12.99 -7.70 -16.02
C ALA A 251 12.81 -8.66 -14.82
N GLN A 252 13.85 -8.84 -14.01
CA GLN A 252 13.80 -9.64 -12.78
C GLN A 252 12.92 -8.99 -11.69
N GLY A 253 12.67 -7.68 -11.79
CA GLY A 253 11.91 -6.92 -10.79
C GLY A 253 12.73 -6.57 -9.54
N ASP A 254 14.06 -6.55 -9.67
CA ASP A 254 14.99 -6.07 -8.65
C ASP A 254 14.98 -4.53 -8.55
N ILE A 255 14.72 -3.87 -9.67
CA ILE A 255 14.55 -2.42 -9.75
C ILE A 255 13.24 -2.04 -10.44
N HIS A 256 12.77 -0.82 -10.16
CA HIS A 256 11.58 -0.24 -10.76
C HIS A 256 11.81 1.22 -11.10
N PRO A 257 11.24 1.76 -12.21
CA PRO A 257 11.13 3.20 -12.39
C PRO A 257 10.48 3.84 -11.17
N SER A 258 10.91 5.04 -10.79
CA SER A 258 10.40 5.69 -9.59
C SER A 258 9.77 7.05 -9.89
N GLY A 259 8.83 7.47 -9.05
CA GLY A 259 8.21 8.78 -9.07
C GLY A 259 8.48 9.57 -7.79
N PRO A 260 8.34 10.90 -7.82
CA PRO A 260 8.67 11.77 -6.72
C PRO A 260 7.64 11.70 -5.60
N LEU A 261 8.08 11.57 -4.38
CA LEU A 261 7.37 12.05 -3.21
C LEU A 261 7.91 13.45 -2.94
N TRP A 262 7.25 14.45 -3.51
CA TRP A 262 7.77 15.82 -3.64
C TRP A 262 8.13 16.48 -2.30
N GLY A 263 9.23 17.22 -2.30
CA GLY A 263 9.76 17.98 -1.17
C GLY A 263 10.53 19.20 -1.63
N ASP A 264 11.42 19.71 -0.79
CA ASP A 264 12.30 20.82 -1.10
C ASP A 264 13.41 20.41 -2.08
N GLY A 265 13.87 21.34 -2.90
CA GLY A 265 14.89 21.12 -3.93
C GLY A 265 14.33 20.52 -5.23
N GLU A 266 15.24 20.32 -6.18
CA GLU A 266 14.92 19.73 -7.49
C GLU A 266 14.87 18.20 -7.43
N PRO A 267 14.00 17.55 -8.22
CA PRO A 267 14.01 16.10 -8.34
C PRO A 267 15.33 15.64 -9.00
N PRO A 268 15.84 14.47 -8.61
CA PRO A 268 17.11 13.96 -9.13
C PRO A 268 17.03 13.44 -10.58
N THR A 269 15.83 13.35 -11.15
CA THR A 269 15.59 12.94 -12.55
C THR A 269 16.09 14.01 -13.53
N THR A 270 16.57 13.55 -14.69
CA THR A 270 17.03 14.43 -15.78
C THR A 270 16.30 14.08 -17.09
N ALA A 271 16.61 14.74 -18.17
CA ALA A 271 16.10 14.50 -19.51
C ALA A 271 14.57 14.23 -19.53
N GLU A 272 14.10 13.21 -20.25
CA GLU A 272 12.67 12.93 -20.44
C GLU A 272 11.93 12.67 -19.13
N ALA A 273 12.52 11.88 -18.21
CA ALA A 273 11.92 11.60 -16.90
C ALA A 273 11.79 12.88 -16.07
N GLY A 274 12.82 13.73 -16.07
CA GLY A 274 12.83 15.02 -15.38
C GLY A 274 11.85 16.02 -15.98
N ASP A 275 11.73 16.10 -17.30
CA ASP A 275 10.78 16.99 -17.98
C ASP A 275 9.34 16.62 -17.63
N LEU A 276 9.00 15.33 -17.61
CA LEU A 276 7.68 14.85 -17.22
C LEU A 276 7.36 15.25 -15.77
N GLU A 277 8.29 15.04 -14.83
CA GLU A 277 8.10 15.38 -13.43
C GLU A 277 7.96 16.90 -13.22
N ARG A 278 8.78 17.71 -13.88
CA ARG A 278 8.71 19.19 -13.84
C ARG A 278 7.39 19.72 -14.41
N ASN A 279 6.91 19.15 -15.53
CA ASN A 279 5.63 19.55 -16.09
C ASN A 279 4.45 19.27 -15.13
N VAL A 280 4.45 18.12 -14.49
CA VAL A 280 3.43 17.79 -13.47
C VAL A 280 3.56 18.72 -12.25
N ALA A 281 4.79 19.02 -11.80
CA ALA A 281 5.04 19.94 -10.70
C ALA A 281 4.53 21.35 -11.01
N ALA A 282 4.78 21.85 -12.21
CA ALA A 282 4.31 23.17 -12.65
C ALA A 282 2.76 23.27 -12.61
N ALA A 283 2.06 22.21 -13.01
CA ALA A 283 0.60 22.12 -12.90
C ALA A 283 0.09 22.07 -11.44
N ASN A 284 0.96 21.74 -10.49
CA ASN A 284 0.66 21.61 -9.07
C ASN A 284 1.44 22.63 -8.19
N GLY A 285 1.84 23.77 -8.72
CA GLY A 285 2.77 24.72 -8.10
C GLY A 285 2.48 25.08 -6.65
N ASN A 286 1.22 25.30 -6.27
CA ASN A 286 0.85 25.60 -4.89
C ASN A 286 1.06 24.44 -3.90
N LEU A 287 0.94 23.18 -4.34
CA LEU A 287 1.28 22.01 -3.54
C LEU A 287 2.79 21.83 -3.43
N VAL A 288 3.50 22.00 -4.54
CA VAL A 288 4.98 21.94 -4.61
C VAL A 288 5.62 22.94 -3.66
N GLU A 289 5.27 24.24 -3.79
CA GLU A 289 5.77 25.28 -2.91
C GLU A 289 5.38 25.06 -1.44
N GLY A 290 4.16 24.61 -1.20
CA GLY A 290 3.68 24.34 0.15
C GLY A 290 4.43 23.21 0.83
N LEU A 291 4.79 22.15 0.10
CA LEU A 291 5.60 21.03 0.60
C LEU A 291 7.02 21.45 0.91
N ALA A 292 7.66 22.24 0.01
CA ALA A 292 9.00 22.78 0.24
C ALA A 292 9.03 23.69 1.48
N LYS A 293 8.12 24.65 1.59
CA LYS A 293 7.97 25.52 2.77
C LYS A 293 7.66 24.75 4.07
N ALA A 294 7.05 23.59 3.97
CA ALA A 294 6.79 22.71 5.11
C ALA A 294 8.00 21.91 5.56
N GLY A 295 9.15 21.99 4.85
CA GLY A 295 10.37 21.26 5.14
C GLY A 295 10.30 19.76 4.80
N MET A 296 9.48 19.39 3.81
CA MET A 296 9.47 18.03 3.31
C MET A 296 10.69 17.80 2.42
N GLU A 297 11.35 16.66 2.58
CA GLU A 297 12.51 16.28 1.74
C GLU A 297 12.04 15.55 0.49
N GLN A 298 12.83 15.61 -0.60
CA GLN A 298 12.62 14.80 -1.80
C GLN A 298 12.84 13.32 -1.46
N GLU A 299 11.83 12.50 -1.75
CA GLU A 299 11.92 11.04 -1.65
C GLU A 299 11.38 10.40 -2.92
N ARG A 300 11.66 9.12 -3.11
CA ARG A 300 11.22 8.38 -4.28
C ARG A 300 10.33 7.19 -3.89
N ARG A 301 9.39 6.83 -4.76
CA ARG A 301 8.55 5.64 -4.64
C ARG A 301 8.50 4.90 -5.97
N PRO A 302 8.55 3.55 -5.97
CA PRO A 302 8.39 2.79 -7.21
C PRO A 302 7.07 3.11 -7.90
N LEU A 303 7.10 3.38 -9.20
CA LEU A 303 5.92 3.59 -10.04
C LEU A 303 5.20 2.28 -10.34
N ARG A 304 5.95 1.18 -10.40
CA ARG A 304 5.46 -0.16 -10.67
C ARG A 304 5.34 -0.98 -9.38
N LEU A 305 4.21 -1.65 -9.20
CA LEU A 305 3.98 -2.66 -8.18
C LEU A 305 3.87 -4.03 -8.85
N ARG A 306 4.78 -4.95 -8.54
CA ARG A 306 4.72 -6.35 -8.99
C ARG A 306 4.18 -7.22 -7.88
N PRO A 307 2.93 -7.70 -7.97
CA PRO A 307 2.42 -8.71 -7.07
C PRO A 307 3.23 -10.00 -7.21
N LYS A 308 3.65 -10.59 -6.10
CA LYS A 308 4.35 -11.88 -6.09
C LYS A 308 3.36 -13.01 -5.89
N ASP A 309 3.73 -14.22 -6.32
CA ASP A 309 2.93 -15.43 -6.16
C ASP A 309 1.47 -15.25 -6.60
N THR A 310 1.28 -14.50 -7.69
CA THR A 310 -0.05 -14.21 -8.23
C THR A 310 -0.67 -15.50 -8.79
N ARG A 311 -1.84 -15.84 -8.27
CA ARG A 311 -2.62 -17.01 -8.65
C ARG A 311 -4.08 -16.63 -8.68
N TRP A 312 -4.85 -17.25 -9.58
CA TRP A 312 -6.30 -17.08 -9.64
C TRP A 312 -6.97 -18.37 -10.07
N ARG A 313 -8.23 -18.49 -9.72
CA ARG A 313 -9.10 -19.60 -10.14
C ARG A 313 -10.56 -19.19 -10.12
N TRP A 314 -11.29 -19.63 -11.09
CA TRP A 314 -12.74 -19.55 -11.08
C TRP A 314 -13.27 -20.62 -10.11
N LEU A 315 -13.93 -20.22 -9.04
CA LEU A 315 -14.55 -21.12 -8.06
C LEU A 315 -15.87 -21.62 -8.58
N GLU A 316 -16.63 -20.73 -9.20
CA GLU A 316 -17.91 -20.92 -9.83
C GLU A 316 -17.97 -20.05 -11.09
N GLU A 317 -19.05 -20.16 -11.87
CA GLU A 317 -19.18 -19.39 -13.11
C GLU A 317 -19.03 -17.87 -12.90
N GLU A 318 -19.57 -17.34 -11.80
CA GLU A 318 -19.57 -15.90 -11.49
C GLU A 318 -18.72 -15.57 -10.25
N THR A 319 -17.76 -16.44 -9.89
CA THR A 319 -16.92 -16.22 -8.70
C THR A 319 -15.45 -16.47 -9.03
N LEU A 320 -14.64 -15.43 -8.89
CA LEU A 320 -13.19 -15.45 -9.13
C LEU A 320 -12.42 -15.25 -7.83
N GLU A 321 -11.56 -16.19 -7.47
CA GLU A 321 -10.58 -16.04 -6.40
C GLU A 321 -9.26 -15.56 -6.99
N LEU A 322 -8.68 -14.51 -6.39
CA LEU A 322 -7.39 -13.92 -6.75
C LEU A 322 -6.49 -13.86 -5.52
N ALA A 323 -5.31 -14.47 -5.58
CA ALA A 323 -4.32 -14.47 -4.51
C ALA A 323 -2.99 -13.89 -4.97
N PHE A 324 -2.35 -13.06 -4.12
CA PHE A 324 -1.04 -12.47 -4.40
C PHE A 324 -0.40 -11.90 -3.14
N GLU A 325 0.91 -11.63 -3.20
CA GLU A 325 1.64 -10.95 -2.14
C GLU A 325 2.06 -9.54 -2.58
N LEU A 326 1.92 -8.58 -1.67
CA LEU A 326 2.37 -7.21 -1.87
C LEU A 326 3.33 -6.78 -0.75
N PRO A 327 4.31 -5.90 -1.04
CA PRO A 327 5.16 -5.31 -0.03
C PRO A 327 4.35 -4.44 0.94
N ALA A 328 4.94 -4.14 2.10
CA ALA A 328 4.34 -3.22 3.07
C ALA A 328 4.04 -1.86 2.45
N GLY A 329 2.86 -1.31 2.74
CA GLY A 329 2.42 0.00 2.22
C GLY A 329 1.82 -0.02 0.81
N ALA A 330 1.70 -1.19 0.16
CA ALA A 330 0.93 -1.37 -1.07
C ALA A 330 -0.52 -1.79 -0.77
N TYR A 331 -1.42 -1.48 -1.70
CA TYR A 331 -2.86 -1.71 -1.54
C TYR A 331 -3.38 -2.75 -2.53
N ALA A 332 -4.09 -3.75 -2.05
CA ALA A 332 -4.70 -4.78 -2.91
C ALA A 332 -5.72 -4.20 -3.90
N THR A 333 -6.36 -3.10 -3.53
CA THR A 333 -7.34 -2.41 -4.38
C THR A 333 -6.74 -1.86 -5.67
N VAL A 334 -5.43 -1.51 -5.71
CA VAL A 334 -4.79 -1.08 -6.97
C VAL A 334 -4.56 -2.23 -7.94
N VAL A 335 -4.52 -3.48 -7.45
CA VAL A 335 -4.49 -4.66 -8.29
C VAL A 335 -5.91 -4.96 -8.81
N ALA A 336 -6.90 -4.96 -7.91
CA ALA A 336 -8.29 -5.25 -8.26
C ALA A 336 -8.86 -4.24 -9.26
N ARG A 337 -8.52 -2.94 -9.16
CA ARG A 337 -9.02 -1.90 -10.07
C ARG A 337 -8.66 -2.12 -11.56
N GLU A 338 -7.59 -2.83 -11.85
CA GLU A 338 -7.22 -3.15 -13.24
C GLU A 338 -8.16 -4.21 -13.86
N LEU A 339 -8.91 -4.93 -13.04
CA LEU A 339 -9.86 -5.98 -13.45
C LEU A 339 -11.31 -5.52 -13.37
N ILE A 340 -11.66 -4.73 -12.34
CA ILE A 340 -13.03 -4.41 -11.97
C ILE A 340 -13.36 -2.95 -12.32
N GLY A 341 -14.48 -2.76 -13.01
CA GLY A 341 -15.06 -1.46 -13.37
C GLY A 341 -16.23 -1.05 -12.49
#